data_97fe447e39eb23b7e26af1015ab4b96c
#
_entry.id   97fe447e39eb23b7e26af1015ab4b96c
#
_cell.length_a   1.000
_cell.length_b   1.000
_cell.length_c   1.000
_cell.angle_alpha   90.00
_cell.angle_beta   90.00
_cell.angle_gamma   90.00
#
_symmetry.space_group_name_H-M   'P 1'
#
loop_
_entity.id
_entity.type
_entity.pdbx_description
1 polymer ?
#
loop_
_entity_poly.entity_id
_entity_poly.type
_entity_poly.pdbx_seq_one_letter_code
_entity_poly.pdbx_strand_id
1 'polypeptide(L)'
;MGRWMAEHRPDIVWHCPQLPPSPAEAVAGLLDTVAGWGIDPAADLAVVGSSLGGFYATVLAARLGCRFVVINPAVEPARDLEKYIGEQTTWQDPSEHFYFKAAFIPELQALRPAVVSPVQRALAIIAQGDELLDWREMFARYEGAHIKLLEGSDHALSDFDEHLGDILGFLELTAA
;
A
#
# COMPACT_ATOMS: atom_id res chain seq x y z
N MET A 1 3.33 10.33 7.88
CA MET A 1 4.40 10.43 6.86
C MET A 1 4.35 11.75 6.06
N GLY A 2 3.25 12.14 5.39
CA GLY A 2 3.22 13.35 4.55
C GLY A 2 3.66 14.64 5.25
N ARG A 3 3.25 14.86 6.50
CA ARG A 3 3.70 16.02 7.30
C ARG A 3 5.22 15.99 7.49
N TRP A 4 5.76 14.84 7.85
CA TRP A 4 7.21 14.67 8.03
C TRP A 4 7.97 14.97 6.73
N MET A 5 7.48 14.47 5.57
CA MET A 5 8.08 14.74 4.26
C MET A 5 8.12 16.24 3.95
N ALA A 6 7.01 16.95 4.17
CA ALA A 6 6.94 18.39 3.94
C ALA A 6 7.91 19.20 4.80
N GLU A 7 8.17 18.76 6.03
CA GLU A 7 9.04 19.44 6.99
C GLU A 7 10.54 19.12 6.78
N HIS A 8 10.87 17.86 6.39
CA HIS A 8 12.26 17.39 6.42
C HIS A 8 12.83 17.07 5.03
N ARG A 9 11.98 16.81 4.05
CA ARG A 9 12.38 16.48 2.69
C ARG A 9 11.51 17.21 1.64
N PRO A 10 11.51 18.56 1.66
CA PRO A 10 10.76 19.34 0.68
C PRO A 10 11.29 19.20 -0.76
N ASP A 11 12.45 18.60 -0.93
CA ASP A 11 13.06 18.24 -2.21
C ASP A 11 12.35 17.05 -2.88
N ILE A 12 11.54 16.28 -2.14
CA ILE A 12 10.83 15.10 -2.63
C ILE A 12 9.36 15.41 -2.84
N VAL A 13 8.85 15.07 -4.01
CA VAL A 13 7.41 15.20 -4.30
C VAL A 13 6.63 14.11 -3.56
N TRP A 14 5.81 14.53 -2.60
CA TRP A 14 4.87 13.66 -1.91
C TRP A 14 3.53 13.67 -2.63
N HIS A 15 3.08 12.50 -3.10
CA HIS A 15 1.79 12.33 -3.78
C HIS A 15 0.93 11.29 -3.04
N CYS A 16 -0.25 11.71 -2.57
CA CYS A 16 -1.19 10.86 -1.86
C CYS A 16 -2.61 11.13 -2.38
N PRO A 17 -2.99 10.57 -3.54
CA PRO A 17 -4.25 10.86 -4.18
C PRO A 17 -5.40 10.11 -3.53
N GLN A 18 -6.61 10.68 -3.62
CA GLN A 18 -7.83 9.92 -3.41
C GLN A 18 -8.02 8.96 -4.59
N LEU A 19 -8.12 7.68 -4.30
CA LEU A 19 -8.31 6.66 -5.33
C LEU A 19 -9.80 6.44 -5.63
N PRO A 20 -10.16 6.20 -6.91
CA PRO A 20 -11.52 5.84 -7.27
C PRO A 20 -11.88 4.45 -6.71
N PRO A 21 -13.19 4.13 -6.54
CA PRO A 21 -13.63 2.84 -6.01
C PRO A 21 -13.29 1.64 -6.90
N SER A 22 -13.16 1.82 -8.23
CA SER A 22 -12.74 0.75 -9.14
C SER A 22 -11.24 0.48 -8.99
N PRO A 23 -10.84 -0.75 -8.64
CA PRO A 23 -9.43 -1.12 -8.56
C PRO A 23 -8.67 -0.96 -9.87
N ALA A 24 -9.31 -1.27 -10.98
CA ALA A 24 -8.70 -1.12 -12.31
C ALA A 24 -8.44 0.36 -12.65
N GLU A 25 -9.41 1.23 -12.41
CA GLU A 25 -9.26 2.68 -12.61
C GLU A 25 -8.22 3.27 -11.66
N ALA A 26 -8.19 2.83 -10.39
CA ALA A 26 -7.20 3.28 -9.42
C ALA A 26 -5.78 2.99 -9.89
N VAL A 27 -5.51 1.75 -10.29
CA VAL A 27 -4.17 1.37 -10.77
C VAL A 27 -3.82 2.05 -12.09
N ALA A 28 -4.77 2.15 -13.03
CA ALA A 28 -4.53 2.84 -14.30
C ALA A 28 -4.17 4.31 -14.07
N GLY A 29 -4.96 5.02 -13.27
CA GLY A 29 -4.70 6.43 -12.94
C GLY A 29 -3.36 6.67 -12.23
N LEU A 30 -2.96 5.76 -11.33
CA LEU A 30 -1.65 5.84 -10.68
C LEU A 30 -0.50 5.63 -11.68
N LEU A 31 -0.62 4.67 -12.58
CA LEU A 31 0.39 4.43 -13.61
C LEU A 31 0.51 5.60 -14.59
N ASP A 32 -0.62 6.16 -15.03
CA ASP A 32 -0.65 7.34 -15.90
C ASP A 32 -0.01 8.55 -15.21
N THR A 33 -0.28 8.73 -13.92
CA THR A 33 0.33 9.80 -13.11
C THR A 33 1.85 9.64 -13.07
N VAL A 34 2.36 8.45 -12.75
CA VAL A 34 3.81 8.17 -12.72
C VAL A 34 4.44 8.38 -14.10
N ALA A 35 3.80 7.91 -15.16
CA ALA A 35 4.28 8.11 -16.53
C ALA A 35 4.40 9.60 -16.90
N GLY A 36 3.48 10.42 -16.39
CA GLY A 36 3.49 11.87 -16.60
C GLY A 36 4.64 12.61 -15.90
N TRP A 37 5.30 12.00 -14.92
CA TRP A 37 6.41 12.64 -14.20
C TRP A 37 7.74 12.60 -14.96
N GLY A 38 7.88 11.72 -15.95
CA GLY A 38 9.11 11.61 -16.75
C GLY A 38 10.34 11.14 -15.97
N ILE A 39 10.15 10.40 -14.91
CA ILE A 39 11.20 9.81 -14.04
C ILE A 39 11.50 8.36 -14.46
N ASP A 40 12.61 7.80 -13.96
CA ASP A 40 12.84 6.35 -13.94
C ASP A 40 12.20 5.76 -12.66
N PRO A 41 11.05 5.07 -12.75
CA PRO A 41 10.40 4.57 -11.55
C PRO A 41 11.25 3.60 -10.73
N ALA A 42 12.14 2.85 -11.38
CA ALA A 42 13.00 1.89 -10.69
C ALA A 42 14.07 2.60 -9.83
N ALA A 43 14.47 3.81 -10.21
CA ALA A 43 15.46 4.61 -9.49
C ALA A 43 14.82 5.68 -8.58
N ASP A 44 13.80 6.37 -9.07
CA ASP A 44 13.35 7.65 -8.52
C ASP A 44 12.00 7.55 -7.78
N LEU A 45 11.33 6.38 -7.81
CA LEU A 45 10.02 6.20 -7.17
C LEU A 45 10.10 5.27 -5.97
N ALA A 46 9.42 5.66 -4.90
CA ALA A 46 9.06 4.77 -3.80
C ALA A 46 7.55 4.83 -3.56
N VAL A 47 6.94 3.68 -3.26
CA VAL A 47 5.50 3.56 -3.01
C VAL A 47 5.28 3.05 -1.60
N VAL A 48 4.37 3.69 -0.86
CA VAL A 48 3.96 3.25 0.49
C VAL A 48 2.47 3.01 0.50
N GLY A 49 2.04 1.88 1.03
CA GLY A 49 0.61 1.56 1.12
C GLY A 49 0.25 0.72 2.34
N SER A 50 -0.91 1.03 2.94
CA SER A 50 -1.47 0.28 4.06
C SER A 50 -2.74 -0.45 3.64
N SER A 51 -2.98 -1.64 4.18
CA SER A 51 -4.18 -2.44 3.92
C SER A 51 -4.39 -2.66 2.40
N LEU A 52 -5.53 -2.26 1.84
CA LEU A 52 -5.78 -2.27 0.38
C LEU A 52 -4.76 -1.41 -0.39
N GLY A 53 -4.29 -0.30 0.20
CA GLY A 53 -3.18 0.49 -0.35
C GLY A 53 -1.88 -0.31 -0.47
N GLY A 54 -1.63 -1.25 0.44
CA GLY A 54 -0.52 -2.19 0.37
C GLY A 54 -0.63 -3.16 -0.80
N PHE A 55 -1.84 -3.62 -1.10
CA PHE A 55 -2.10 -4.38 -2.33
C PHE A 55 -1.77 -3.55 -3.58
N TYR A 56 -2.25 -2.30 -3.67
CA TYR A 56 -1.94 -1.42 -4.81
C TYR A 56 -0.45 -1.10 -4.91
N ALA A 57 0.23 -0.87 -3.78
CA ALA A 57 1.68 -0.67 -3.77
C ALA A 57 2.44 -1.87 -4.36
N THR A 58 2.01 -3.09 -4.03
CA THR A 58 2.58 -4.33 -4.59
C THR A 58 2.33 -4.45 -6.09
N VAL A 59 1.13 -4.09 -6.56
CA VAL A 59 0.80 -4.05 -8.01
C VAL A 59 1.67 -3.06 -8.75
N LEU A 60 1.82 -1.86 -8.21
CA LEU A 60 2.66 -0.81 -8.82
C LEU A 60 4.13 -1.24 -8.86
N ALA A 61 4.66 -1.75 -7.75
CA ALA A 61 6.05 -2.20 -7.68
C ALA A 61 6.34 -3.32 -8.69
N ALA A 62 5.40 -4.27 -8.86
CA ALA A 62 5.54 -5.35 -9.84
C ALA A 62 5.57 -4.83 -11.30
N ARG A 63 4.92 -3.70 -11.59
CA ARG A 63 4.88 -3.10 -12.93
C ARG A 63 6.01 -2.10 -13.18
N LEU A 64 6.46 -1.41 -12.15
CA LEU A 64 7.38 -0.28 -12.24
C LEU A 64 8.80 -0.62 -11.78
N GLY A 65 8.99 -1.74 -11.08
CA GLY A 65 10.28 -2.14 -10.51
C GLY A 65 10.76 -1.27 -9.35
N CYS A 66 9.92 -0.39 -8.82
CA CYS A 66 10.26 0.58 -7.79
C CYS A 66 10.41 -0.06 -6.39
N ARG A 67 11.00 0.68 -5.45
CA ARG A 67 11.04 0.35 -4.02
C ARG A 67 9.67 0.58 -3.40
N PHE A 68 9.26 -0.28 -2.45
CA PHE A 68 7.96 -0.11 -1.82
C PHE A 68 7.89 -0.60 -0.38
N VAL A 69 6.98 0.01 0.37
CA VAL A 69 6.67 -0.36 1.75
C VAL A 69 5.19 -0.70 1.84
N VAL A 70 4.89 -1.81 2.49
CA VAL A 70 3.52 -2.21 2.78
C VAL A 70 3.32 -2.32 4.29
N ILE A 71 2.15 -1.91 4.75
CA ILE A 71 1.75 -1.93 6.16
C ILE A 71 0.46 -2.72 6.25
N ASN A 72 0.48 -3.82 6.99
CA ASN A 72 -0.66 -4.72 7.13
C ASN A 72 -1.40 -4.94 5.80
N PRO A 73 -0.70 -5.38 4.72
CA PRO A 73 -1.23 -5.37 3.37
C PRO A 73 -2.32 -6.40 3.17
N ALA A 74 -3.38 -6.03 2.44
CA ALA A 74 -4.37 -7.01 1.96
C ALA A 74 -3.71 -7.95 0.94
N VAL A 75 -3.72 -9.26 1.24
CA VAL A 75 -3.10 -10.30 0.41
C VAL A 75 -4.10 -10.91 -0.58
N GLU A 76 -5.32 -11.13 -0.13
CA GLU A 76 -6.44 -11.68 -0.92
C GLU A 76 -7.64 -10.71 -0.93
N PRO A 77 -7.45 -9.46 -1.43
CA PRO A 77 -8.48 -8.43 -1.31
C PRO A 77 -9.79 -8.79 -2.01
N ALA A 78 -9.74 -9.60 -3.07
CA ALA A 78 -10.95 -10.07 -3.75
C ALA A 78 -11.83 -10.93 -2.83
N ARG A 79 -11.23 -11.83 -2.05
CA ARG A 79 -11.91 -12.65 -1.04
C ARG A 79 -12.41 -11.78 0.12
N ASP A 80 -11.54 -10.94 0.64
CA ASP A 80 -11.78 -10.21 1.89
C ASP A 80 -12.82 -9.10 1.72
N LEU A 81 -12.91 -8.53 0.52
CA LEU A 81 -13.84 -7.44 0.21
C LEU A 81 -15.18 -7.91 -0.37
N GLU A 82 -15.35 -9.17 -0.72
CA GLU A 82 -16.61 -9.68 -1.27
C GLU A 82 -17.81 -9.41 -0.33
N LYS A 83 -17.60 -9.50 0.98
CA LYS A 83 -18.62 -9.21 2.00
C LYS A 83 -19.05 -7.73 2.09
N TYR A 84 -18.30 -6.83 1.47
CA TYR A 84 -18.58 -5.39 1.46
C TYR A 84 -19.24 -4.90 0.18
N ILE A 85 -19.67 -5.82 -0.72
CA ILE A 85 -20.43 -5.42 -1.91
C ILE A 85 -21.72 -4.73 -1.47
N GLY A 86 -21.95 -3.50 -1.95
CA GLY A 86 -23.07 -2.66 -1.56
C GLY A 86 -22.66 -1.24 -1.23
N GLU A 87 -23.53 -0.56 -0.51
CA GLU A 87 -23.29 0.80 -0.04
C GLU A 87 -22.26 0.79 1.11
N GLN A 88 -21.24 1.63 0.98
CA GLN A 88 -20.16 1.79 1.93
C GLN A 88 -19.96 3.28 2.23
N THR A 89 -19.35 3.58 3.37
CA THR A 89 -18.91 4.95 3.72
C THR A 89 -17.41 5.08 3.53
N THR A 90 -16.93 6.28 3.21
CA THR A 90 -15.49 6.52 3.18
C THR A 90 -14.91 6.54 4.59
N TRP A 91 -13.69 6.07 4.73
CA TRP A 91 -13.01 6.06 6.04
C TRP A 91 -12.71 7.47 6.54
N GLN A 92 -12.42 8.43 5.64
CA GLN A 92 -12.09 9.80 5.98
C GLN A 92 -13.31 10.63 6.37
N ASP A 93 -14.45 10.39 5.74
CA ASP A 93 -15.72 11.09 6.00
C ASP A 93 -16.88 10.11 5.96
N PRO A 94 -17.42 9.68 7.12
CA PRO A 94 -18.57 8.78 7.18
C PRO A 94 -19.85 9.33 6.55
N SER A 95 -19.91 10.61 6.19
CA SER A 95 -21.04 11.20 5.45
C SER A 95 -20.91 11.00 3.94
N GLU A 96 -19.73 10.66 3.45
CA GLU A 96 -19.52 10.32 2.05
C GLU A 96 -19.80 8.84 1.81
N HIS A 97 -20.67 8.55 0.87
CA HIS A 97 -21.07 7.20 0.50
C HIS A 97 -20.55 6.85 -0.89
N PHE A 98 -20.16 5.59 -1.05
CA PHE A 98 -19.88 5.02 -2.35
C PHE A 98 -20.44 3.59 -2.43
N TYR A 99 -20.65 3.10 -3.64
CA TYR A 99 -21.13 1.75 -3.84
C TYR A 99 -19.97 0.84 -4.29
N PHE A 100 -19.62 -0.15 -3.46
CA PHE A 100 -18.65 -1.18 -3.84
C PHE A 100 -19.35 -2.22 -4.72
N LYS A 101 -18.98 -2.25 -6.00
CA LYS A 101 -19.66 -3.09 -7.00
C LYS A 101 -19.10 -4.49 -7.03
N ALA A 102 -19.96 -5.48 -7.27
CA ALA A 102 -19.52 -6.87 -7.49
C ALA A 102 -18.50 -6.99 -8.65
N ALA A 103 -18.57 -6.10 -9.65
CA ALA A 103 -17.61 -6.03 -10.75
C ALA A 103 -16.18 -5.71 -10.31
N PHE A 104 -15.97 -5.16 -9.12
CA PHE A 104 -14.62 -4.83 -8.60
C PHE A 104 -13.87 -6.07 -8.11
N ILE A 105 -14.58 -7.14 -7.77
CA ILE A 105 -13.95 -8.41 -7.33
C ILE A 105 -13.07 -9.02 -8.45
N PRO A 106 -13.56 -9.25 -9.68
CA PRO A 106 -12.69 -9.72 -10.76
C PRO A 106 -11.57 -8.73 -11.14
N GLU A 107 -11.76 -7.43 -10.93
CA GLU A 107 -10.69 -6.45 -11.15
C GLU A 107 -9.54 -6.68 -10.15
N LEU A 108 -9.84 -6.87 -8.86
CA LEU A 108 -8.84 -7.21 -7.84
C LEU A 108 -8.11 -8.50 -8.17
N GLN A 109 -8.84 -9.53 -8.60
CA GLN A 109 -8.24 -10.81 -9.02
C GLN A 109 -7.27 -10.63 -10.19
N ALA A 110 -7.67 -9.89 -11.21
CA ALA A 110 -6.86 -9.62 -12.40
C ALA A 110 -5.61 -8.78 -12.11
N LEU A 111 -5.68 -7.87 -11.12
CA LEU A 111 -4.56 -7.02 -10.72
C LEU A 111 -3.52 -7.74 -9.87
N ARG A 112 -3.89 -8.82 -9.17
CA ARG A 112 -3.03 -9.48 -8.20
C ARG A 112 -1.79 -10.07 -8.85
N PRO A 113 -0.57 -9.62 -8.49
CA PRO A 113 0.65 -10.23 -9.01
C PRO A 113 0.81 -11.67 -8.50
N ALA A 114 1.27 -12.58 -9.37
CA ALA A 114 1.52 -13.97 -8.97
C ALA A 114 2.56 -14.07 -7.85
N VAL A 115 3.59 -13.23 -7.91
CA VAL A 115 4.65 -13.12 -6.90
C VAL A 115 4.87 -11.67 -6.50
N VAL A 116 5.43 -11.46 -5.31
CA VAL A 116 5.90 -10.13 -4.88
C VAL A 116 7.21 -9.84 -5.63
N SER A 117 7.24 -8.75 -6.37
CA SER A 117 8.41 -8.35 -7.18
C SER A 117 8.52 -6.82 -7.29
N PRO A 118 9.70 -6.27 -7.16
CA PRO A 118 10.96 -6.89 -6.75
C PRO A 118 11.02 -7.14 -5.22
N VAL A 119 11.11 -8.38 -4.79
CA VAL A 119 11.01 -8.77 -3.38
C VAL A 119 12.10 -8.13 -2.51
N GLN A 120 13.31 -7.96 -3.03
CA GLN A 120 14.45 -7.34 -2.31
C GLN A 120 14.28 -5.82 -2.13
N ARG A 121 13.31 -5.22 -2.83
CA ARG A 121 12.94 -3.79 -2.73
C ARG A 121 11.66 -3.58 -1.93
N ALA A 122 11.21 -4.62 -1.23
CA ALA A 122 10.01 -4.60 -0.40
C ALA A 122 10.37 -4.52 1.08
N LEU A 123 9.71 -3.64 1.82
CA LEU A 123 9.60 -3.69 3.28
C LEU A 123 8.14 -3.97 3.63
N ALA A 124 7.90 -5.03 4.39
CA ALA A 124 6.58 -5.36 4.93
C ALA A 124 6.57 -5.17 6.45
N ILE A 125 5.78 -4.24 6.95
CA ILE A 125 5.50 -4.05 8.38
C ILE A 125 4.19 -4.76 8.65
N ILE A 126 4.24 -5.76 9.52
CA ILE A 126 3.12 -6.69 9.76
C ILE A 126 2.85 -6.77 11.25
N ALA A 127 1.64 -6.41 11.67
CA ALA A 127 1.18 -6.48 13.05
C ALA A 127 0.51 -7.83 13.32
N GLN A 128 0.98 -8.57 14.33
CA GLN A 128 0.33 -9.81 14.77
C GLN A 128 -1.01 -9.56 15.46
N GLY A 129 -1.22 -8.33 15.95
CA GLY A 129 -2.47 -7.89 16.54
C GLY A 129 -3.50 -7.35 15.53
N ASP A 130 -3.24 -7.47 14.21
CA ASP A 130 -4.20 -7.07 13.18
C ASP A 130 -5.52 -7.85 13.34
N GLU A 131 -6.60 -7.12 13.64
CA GLU A 131 -7.92 -7.68 13.92
C GLU A 131 -8.77 -7.90 12.65
N LEU A 132 -8.29 -7.44 11.49
CA LEU A 132 -9.02 -7.53 10.22
C LEU A 132 -8.44 -8.56 9.27
N LEU A 133 -7.11 -8.70 9.21
CA LEU A 133 -6.39 -9.53 8.26
C LEU A 133 -5.44 -10.50 8.99
N ASP A 134 -5.33 -11.73 8.50
CA ASP A 134 -4.42 -12.71 9.10
C ASP A 134 -2.96 -12.35 8.75
N TRP A 135 -2.19 -11.98 9.77
CA TRP A 135 -0.78 -11.66 9.64
C TRP A 135 0.07 -12.80 9.07
N ARG A 136 -0.36 -14.07 9.23
CA ARG A 136 0.35 -15.25 8.70
C ARG A 136 0.28 -15.30 7.19
N GLU A 137 -0.86 -14.92 6.60
CA GLU A 137 -1.01 -14.78 5.14
C GLU A 137 -0.10 -13.66 4.61
N MET A 138 -0.02 -12.53 5.32
CA MET A 138 0.89 -11.44 4.96
C MET A 138 2.35 -11.91 5.03
N PHE A 139 2.74 -12.55 6.12
CA PHE A 139 4.11 -13.05 6.33
C PHE A 139 4.51 -14.03 5.21
N ALA A 140 3.64 -15.00 4.89
CA ALA A 140 3.89 -15.95 3.81
C ALA A 140 3.96 -15.27 2.43
N ARG A 141 3.10 -14.27 2.19
CA ARG A 141 3.06 -13.55 0.91
C ARG A 141 4.33 -12.75 0.63
N TYR A 142 4.94 -12.18 1.67
CA TYR A 142 6.14 -11.34 1.55
C TYR A 142 7.42 -12.09 1.94
N GLU A 143 7.40 -13.43 1.92
CA GLU A 143 8.60 -14.24 2.16
C GLU A 143 9.74 -13.80 1.21
N GLY A 144 10.93 -13.55 1.78
CA GLY A 144 12.10 -13.05 1.05
C GLY A 144 12.20 -11.52 0.98
N ALA A 145 11.18 -10.77 1.41
CA ALA A 145 11.26 -9.32 1.60
C ALA A 145 11.94 -8.96 2.93
N HIS A 146 12.20 -7.67 3.13
CA HIS A 146 12.50 -7.16 4.47
C HIS A 146 11.19 -7.16 5.28
N ILE A 147 11.08 -8.03 6.30
CA ILE A 147 9.89 -8.12 7.13
C ILE A 147 10.18 -7.56 8.52
N LYS A 148 9.37 -6.59 8.96
CA LYS A 148 9.27 -6.18 10.34
C LYS A 148 7.96 -6.72 10.91
N LEU A 149 8.07 -7.82 11.67
CA LEU A 149 6.94 -8.43 12.37
C LEU A 149 6.81 -7.81 13.76
N LEU A 150 5.63 -7.26 14.06
CA LEU A 150 5.31 -6.65 15.35
C LEU A 150 4.48 -7.62 16.18
N GLU A 151 4.89 -7.87 17.43
CA GLU A 151 4.17 -8.78 18.35
C GLU A 151 2.81 -8.23 18.78
N GLY A 152 2.61 -6.91 18.69
CA GLY A 152 1.37 -6.22 19.00
C GLY A 152 0.90 -5.35 17.84
N SER A 153 0.44 -4.14 18.17
CA SER A 153 -0.18 -3.17 17.28
C SER A 153 -1.52 -3.66 16.70
N ASP A 154 -2.10 -2.94 15.77
CA ASP A 154 -3.42 -3.18 15.20
C ASP A 154 -3.41 -3.02 13.67
N HIS A 155 -4.57 -3.22 13.01
CA HIS A 155 -4.69 -3.06 11.57
C HIS A 155 -4.29 -1.67 11.07
N ALA A 156 -4.63 -0.64 11.83
CA ALA A 156 -4.34 0.76 11.48
C ALA A 156 -2.87 1.14 11.68
N LEU A 157 -2.08 0.30 12.38
CA LEU A 157 -0.75 0.61 12.89
C LEU A 157 -0.81 1.90 13.73
N SER A 158 -1.60 1.87 14.81
CA SER A 158 -1.84 3.05 15.65
C SER A 158 -0.58 3.64 16.30
N ASP A 159 0.48 2.84 16.37
CA ASP A 159 1.83 3.19 16.79
C ASP A 159 2.78 3.54 15.63
N PHE A 160 2.24 3.96 14.48
CA PHE A 160 2.98 4.27 13.23
C PHE A 160 4.23 5.13 13.45
N ASP A 161 4.17 6.10 14.34
CA ASP A 161 5.28 7.03 14.59
C ASP A 161 6.52 6.31 15.14
N GLU A 162 6.35 5.19 15.84
CA GLU A 162 7.45 4.35 16.33
C GLU A 162 8.17 3.59 15.20
N HIS A 163 7.49 3.42 14.05
CA HIS A 163 7.98 2.68 12.90
C HIS A 163 8.38 3.56 11.72
N LEU A 164 8.11 4.87 11.81
CA LEU A 164 8.46 5.81 10.74
C LEU A 164 9.95 5.80 10.41
N GLY A 165 10.81 5.69 11.43
CA GLY A 165 12.26 5.63 11.25
C GLY A 165 12.72 4.45 10.39
N ASP A 166 12.10 3.27 10.55
CA ASP A 166 12.44 2.09 9.74
C ASP A 166 12.00 2.26 8.28
N ILE A 167 10.83 2.87 8.06
CA ILE A 167 10.33 3.19 6.72
C ILE A 167 11.29 4.16 6.02
N LEU A 168 11.65 5.25 6.70
CA LEU A 168 12.57 6.26 6.16
C LEU A 168 13.96 5.68 5.89
N GLY A 169 14.47 4.87 6.80
CA GLY A 169 15.76 4.18 6.62
C GLY A 169 15.75 3.23 5.44
N PHE A 170 14.69 2.42 5.28
CA PHE A 170 14.55 1.52 4.14
C PHE A 170 14.43 2.26 2.81
N LEU A 171 13.72 3.38 2.80
CA LEU A 171 13.54 4.22 1.62
C LEU A 171 14.73 5.15 1.35
N GLU A 172 15.76 5.15 2.21
CA GLU A 172 16.91 6.05 2.14
C GLU A 172 16.51 7.54 2.20
N LEU A 173 15.46 7.84 2.96
CA LEU A 173 14.85 9.17 3.11
C LEU A 173 15.21 9.83 4.45
N THR A 174 16.30 9.43 5.11
CA THR A 174 16.75 10.08 6.35
C THR A 174 16.91 11.59 6.17
N ALA A 175 16.69 12.35 7.24
CA ALA A 175 16.84 13.81 7.20
C ALA A 175 18.23 14.18 6.66
N ALA A 176 18.26 15.15 5.77
CA ALA A 176 19.49 15.69 5.21
C ALA A 176 20.29 16.47 6.26
#